data_fba6960de25b23aa32b7f9215d4f07ec
#
_entry.id   fba6960de25b23aa32b7f9215d4f07ec
#
_cell.length_a   1.000
_cell.length_b   1.000
_cell.length_c   1.000
_cell.angle_alpha   90.00
_cell.angle_beta   90.00
_cell.angle_gamma   90.00
#
_symmetry.space_group_name_H-M   'P 1'
#
loop_
_entity.id
_entity.type
_entity.pdbx_description
1 polymer ?
#
loop_
_entity_poly.entity_id
_entity_poly.type
_entity_poly.pdbx_seq_one_letter_code
_entity_poly.pdbx_strand_id
1 'polypeptide(L)' 'MAELNPIAIEAVAEVRQVKTMADFTLNVTLNIPENCKEQAKKLIDWQGKMIRIIAVQEDDVV' A
#
# COMPACT_ATOMS: atom_id res chain seq x y z
N MET A 1 1.52 -25.73 -9.64
CA MET A 1 1.46 -25.03 -9.57
C MET A 1 1.70 -24.10 -9.87
N ALA A 2 1.64 -23.79 -10.17
CA ALA A 2 1.85 -22.96 -10.64
C ALA A 2 2.26 -21.88 -10.21
N GLU A 3 2.79 -21.42 -10.20
CA GLU A 3 3.07 -20.51 -9.82
C GLU A 3 2.87 -19.55 -10.19
N LEU A 4 2.75 -19.20 -10.02
CA LEU A 4 2.35 -18.20 -10.42
C LEU A 4 3.13 -17.08 -10.16
N ASN A 5 3.33 -16.13 -10.93
CA ASN A 5 3.98 -14.90 -10.67
C ASN A 5 3.16 -14.12 -9.73
N PRO A 6 3.73 -13.60 -8.68
CA PRO A 6 2.95 -12.73 -7.80
C PRO A 6 2.57 -11.49 -8.58
N ILE A 7 1.40 -10.99 -8.30
CA ILE A 7 0.96 -9.70 -8.81
C ILE A 7 1.45 -8.65 -7.84
N ALA A 8 2.15 -7.67 -8.36
CA ALA A 8 2.73 -6.63 -7.52
C ALA A 8 2.46 -5.27 -8.11
N ILE A 9 2.38 -4.28 -7.24
CA ILE A 9 2.25 -2.90 -7.68
C ILE A 9 3.34 -2.09 -7.00
N GLU A 10 3.64 -0.97 -7.60
CA GLU A 10 4.55 -0.01 -7.01
C GLU A 10 3.94 1.36 -7.21
N ALA A 11 3.85 2.16 -6.17
CA ALA A 11 3.25 3.47 -6.26
C ALA A 11 3.87 4.36 -5.20
N VAL A 12 3.96 5.64 -5.52
CA VAL A 12 4.37 6.64 -4.55
C VAL A 12 3.14 7.14 -3.85
N ALA A 13 3.18 7.19 -2.53
CA ALA A 13 2.02 7.62 -1.76
C ALA A 13 2.50 8.38 -0.53
N GLU A 14 1.63 9.22 -0.01
CA GLU A 14 1.92 9.96 1.20
C GLU A 14 1.25 9.25 2.37
N VAL A 15 1.98 9.05 3.46
CA VAL A 15 1.37 8.50 4.67
C VAL A 15 0.62 9.62 5.36
N ARG A 16 -0.70 9.52 5.39
CA ARG A 16 -1.52 10.59 5.94
C ARG A 16 -1.78 10.39 7.42
N GLN A 17 -1.91 9.15 7.85
CA GLN A 17 -2.28 8.91 9.22
C GLN A 17 -1.91 7.49 9.60
N VAL A 18 -1.43 7.32 10.79
CA VAL A 18 -1.23 6.00 11.38
C VAL A 18 -1.99 5.98 12.69
N LYS A 19 -2.88 5.04 12.86
CA LYS A 19 -3.74 5.00 14.01
C LYS A 19 -3.65 3.64 14.67
N THR A 20 -3.42 3.62 15.98
CA THR A 20 -3.43 2.38 16.71
C THR A 20 -4.86 1.99 17.04
N MET A 21 -5.13 0.70 16.99
CA MET A 21 -6.46 0.20 17.27
C MET A 21 -6.44 -0.55 18.60
N ALA A 22 -7.63 -0.73 19.17
CA ALA A 22 -7.75 -1.37 20.47
C ALA A 22 -7.32 -2.84 20.44
N ASP A 23 -7.33 -3.47 19.26
CA ASP A 23 -6.97 -4.87 19.17
C ASP A 23 -5.49 -5.04 18.85
N PHE A 24 -4.69 -4.01 19.07
CA PHE A 24 -3.24 -4.01 18.87
C PHE A 24 -2.83 -4.06 17.42
N THR A 25 -3.72 -3.71 16.52
CA THR A 25 -3.36 -3.53 15.12
C THR A 25 -3.22 -2.05 14.83
N LEU A 26 -2.69 -1.75 13.65
CA LEU A 26 -2.52 -0.37 13.22
C LEU A 26 -3.23 -0.18 11.90
N ASN A 27 -3.89 0.94 11.77
CA ASN A 27 -4.45 1.33 10.48
C ASN A 27 -3.58 2.44 9.90
N VAL A 28 -3.21 2.29 8.66
CA VAL A 28 -2.40 3.27 7.96
C VAL A 28 -3.19 3.79 6.78
N THR A 29 -3.30 5.09 6.70
CA THR A 29 -4.01 5.74 5.60
C THR A 29 -2.99 6.35 4.66
N LEU A 30 -3.07 5.98 3.40
CA LEU A 30 -2.19 6.49 2.37
C LEU A 30 -2.98 7.33 1.39
N ASN A 31 -2.34 8.37 0.89
CA ASN A 31 -2.90 9.18 -0.16
C ASN A 31 -2.09 8.91 -1.42
N ILE A 32 -2.71 8.31 -2.40
CA ILE A 32 -2.04 7.91 -3.63
C ILE A 32 -2.43 8.91 -4.71
N PRO A 33 -1.44 9.56 -5.34
CA PRO A 33 -1.77 10.55 -6.37
C PRO A 33 -2.41 9.90 -7.59
N GLU A 34 -3.09 10.71 -8.34
CA GLU A 34 -3.86 10.21 -9.45
C GLU A 34 -3.01 9.54 -10.51
N ASN A 35 -1.76 9.92 -10.66
CA ASN A 35 -0.92 9.29 -11.65
C ASN A 35 -0.55 7.85 -11.26
N CYS A 36 -0.91 7.41 -10.06
CA CYS A 36 -0.74 6.03 -9.65
C CYS A 36 -2.08 5.34 -9.50
N LYS A 37 -3.09 5.86 -10.16
CA LYS A 37 -4.45 5.37 -9.99
C LYS A 37 -4.60 3.90 -10.41
N GLU A 38 -3.88 3.50 -11.43
CA GLU A 38 -3.99 2.12 -11.89
C GLU A 38 -3.47 1.15 -10.84
N GLN A 39 -2.41 1.54 -10.14
CA GLN A 39 -1.90 0.71 -9.06
C GLN A 39 -2.89 0.68 -7.89
N ALA A 40 -3.54 1.80 -7.63
CA ALA A 40 -4.48 1.85 -6.53
C ALA A 40 -5.68 0.94 -6.78
N LYS A 41 -6.05 0.75 -8.04
CA LYS A 41 -7.17 -0.13 -8.36
C LYS A 41 -6.88 -1.57 -7.95
N LYS A 42 -5.63 -1.98 -8.00
CA LYS A 42 -5.30 -3.32 -7.55
C LYS A 42 -5.54 -3.47 -6.04
N LEU A 43 -5.31 -2.41 -5.30
CA LEU A 43 -5.56 -2.47 -3.86
C LEU A 43 -7.03 -2.65 -3.56
N ILE A 44 -7.91 -2.11 -4.40
CA ILE A 44 -9.34 -2.31 -4.21
C ILE A 44 -9.67 -3.80 -4.36
N ASP A 45 -9.07 -4.46 -5.33
CA ASP A 45 -9.32 -5.88 -5.55
C ASP A 45 -8.77 -6.71 -4.40
N TRP A 46 -7.80 -6.19 -3.69
CA TRP A 46 -7.13 -6.93 -2.64
C TRP A 46 -7.72 -6.69 -1.27
N GLN A 47 -8.83 -5.97 -1.19
CA GLN A 47 -9.46 -5.74 0.10
C GLN A 47 -9.78 -7.07 0.76
N GLY A 48 -9.47 -7.18 2.02
CA GLY A 48 -9.70 -8.40 2.77
C GLY A 48 -8.63 -9.47 2.56
N LYS A 49 -7.63 -9.20 1.74
CA LYS A 49 -6.58 -10.17 1.50
C LYS A 49 -5.31 -9.73 2.20
N MET A 50 -4.49 -10.69 2.52
CA MET A 50 -3.20 -10.39 3.12
C MET A 50 -2.23 -10.08 2.01
N ILE A 51 -1.50 -8.99 2.15
CA ILE A 51 -0.48 -8.61 1.19
C ILE A 51 0.79 -8.31 1.94
N ARG A 52 1.90 -8.33 1.24
CA ARG A 52 3.19 -7.91 1.79
C ARG A 52 3.45 -6.49 1.34
N ILE A 53 3.81 -5.64 2.27
CA ILE A 53 4.06 -4.25 1.98
C ILE A 53 5.54 -3.97 2.23
N ILE A 54 6.17 -3.33 1.27
CA ILE A 54 7.53 -2.85 1.40
C ILE A 54 7.48 -1.34 1.23
N ALA A 55 7.99 -0.62 2.19
CA ALA A 55 7.96 0.83 2.17
C ALA A 55 9.37 1.38 2.15
N VAL A 56 9.63 2.32 1.26
CA VAL A 56 10.90 3.00 1.15
C VAL A 56 10.61 4.49 1.17
N GLN A 57 11.31 5.21 2.04
CA GLN A 57 11.12 6.64 2.10
C GLN A 57 11.69 7.29 0.84
N GLU A 58 10.85 8.04 0.17
CA GLU A 58 11.30 8.78 -0.99
C GLU A 58 11.81 10.09 -0.50
N ASP A 59 13.09 10.25 -0.50
CA ASP A 59 13.53 11.33 0.16
C ASP A 59 13.92 12.40 -0.49
N ASP A 60 13.75 13.29 -0.35
CA ASP A 60 14.02 14.20 -0.87
C ASP A 60 14.91 14.95 -0.34
N VAL A 61 15.52 14.91 0.12
CA VAL A 61 16.28 15.56 0.52
C VAL A 61 16.55 16.34 0.86
N VAL A 62 16.63 16.67 1.05
CA VAL A 62 16.87 17.42 1.34
C VAL A 62 17.43 17.88 1.62
#